data_fbf0ed9ad3638224ef9c0e55953cfe35
#
_entry.id   fbf0ed9ad3638224ef9c0e55953cfe35
#
_cell.length_a   1.000
_cell.length_b   1.000
_cell.length_c   1.000
_cell.angle_alpha   90.00
_cell.angle_beta   90.00
_cell.angle_gamma   90.00
#
_symmetry.space_group_name_H-M   'P 1'
#
loop_
_entity.id
_entity.type
_entity.pdbx_description
1 polymer ?
#
loop_
_entity_poly.entity_id
_entity_poly.type
_entity_poly.pdbx_seq_one_letter_code
_entity_poly.pdbx_strand_id
1 'polypeptide(L)'
;MTGENISTKQLLGTVLAVQANFYRVQMDEVEEVRSSEIIVERSSSPSSLSPVPCYLSPSSLSPVPCYLSPSSTILLCTRRTRLKKIGQQVMVGDRVVVEEPDWAGGRGAVGEVLPRHSQLNRPAIANVNQILLVFAVADPPLEPIQLSRFLIKAESTGVDVLLCLNKSDLVSPAEKQQISDRLFAWGYQPLFISVQNSINIDQIAEYLQDKITVIAGPSGVGKSSLINSLIPDINLRVGEVSGKLARGRHTTRHVELFELPKGGLLADTPGFNQPDLDCSPEELIHYFPEARVRLAAAHCRFSDCIHKDEPDCAVSGDWERYQHYLEFLDDAIAHQTHLNQQADPESSLKLISKGKGQSQYEPKLESKKYRRISRKTQLQDLQNLYQDSEEEGDR
;
A
#
# COMPACT_ATOMS: atom_id res chain seq x y z
N MET A 1 48.16 11.78 4.12
CA MET A 1 47.15 10.94 4.82
C MET A 1 45.95 10.88 3.93
N THR A 2 45.93 9.91 3.06
CA THR A 2 44.85 9.64 2.11
C THR A 2 43.80 8.79 2.81
N GLY A 3 42.66 9.41 3.16
CA GLY A 3 41.51 8.72 3.70
C GLY A 3 40.90 7.84 2.64
N GLU A 4 41.05 6.54 2.77
CA GLU A 4 40.28 5.55 2.02
C GLU A 4 38.80 5.70 2.41
N ASN A 5 37.99 6.18 1.48
CA ASN A 5 36.53 6.09 1.56
C ASN A 5 36.15 4.61 1.46
N ILE A 6 36.02 3.95 2.59
CA ILE A 6 35.37 2.64 2.67
C ILE A 6 33.89 2.90 2.40
N SER A 7 33.45 2.65 1.17
CA SER A 7 32.05 2.63 0.82
C SER A 7 31.38 1.49 1.61
N THR A 8 30.78 1.83 2.72
CA THR A 8 30.00 0.89 3.52
C THR A 8 28.79 0.47 2.68
N LYS A 9 28.77 -0.77 2.19
CA LYS A 9 27.64 -1.33 1.43
C LYS A 9 26.40 -1.23 2.30
N GLN A 10 25.44 -0.40 1.89
CA GLN A 10 24.18 -0.25 2.61
C GLN A 10 23.34 -1.52 2.44
N LEU A 11 22.85 -2.06 3.53
CA LEU A 11 21.94 -3.22 3.52
C LEU A 11 20.52 -2.71 3.36
N LEU A 12 19.91 -3.01 2.22
CA LEU A 12 18.57 -2.58 1.86
C LEU A 12 17.55 -3.69 2.11
N GLY A 13 16.32 -3.28 2.36
CA GLY A 13 15.20 -4.21 2.48
C GLY A 13 13.86 -3.51 2.35
N THR A 14 12.80 -4.30 2.21
CA THR A 14 11.41 -3.86 2.11
C THR A 14 10.63 -4.22 3.36
N VAL A 15 9.87 -3.28 3.92
CA VAL A 15 9.02 -3.51 5.09
C VAL A 15 7.77 -4.29 4.68
N LEU A 16 7.65 -5.54 5.13
CA LEU A 16 6.50 -6.42 4.83
C LEU A 16 5.32 -6.20 5.78
N ALA A 17 5.60 -5.94 7.05
CA ALA A 17 4.57 -5.75 8.06
C ALA A 17 5.05 -4.82 9.17
N VAL A 18 4.10 -4.10 9.77
CA VAL A 18 4.32 -3.21 10.92
C VAL A 18 3.47 -3.69 12.09
N GLN A 19 4.10 -4.07 13.19
CA GLN A 19 3.44 -4.53 14.42
C GLN A 19 3.93 -3.72 15.61
N ALA A 20 3.15 -2.76 16.04
CA ALA A 20 3.50 -1.82 17.11
C ALA A 20 4.86 -1.11 16.83
N ASN A 21 5.94 -1.55 17.49
CA ASN A 21 7.29 -0.98 17.34
C ASN A 21 8.23 -1.89 16.54
N PHE A 22 7.73 -2.98 15.99
CA PHE A 22 8.50 -3.94 15.23
C PHE A 22 8.12 -3.93 13.76
N TYR A 23 9.11 -4.12 12.89
CA TYR A 23 9.00 -4.09 11.45
C TYR A 23 9.57 -5.40 10.90
N ARG A 24 8.77 -6.17 10.19
CA ARG A 24 9.27 -7.32 9.43
C ARG A 24 9.85 -6.77 8.14
N VAL A 25 11.14 -6.94 7.95
CA VAL A 25 11.87 -6.42 6.79
C VAL A 25 12.45 -7.59 6.01
N GLN A 26 12.05 -7.69 4.74
CA GLN A 26 12.66 -8.59 3.77
C GLN A 26 13.93 -7.93 3.24
N MET A 27 15.06 -8.59 3.43
CA MET A 27 16.33 -8.09 2.95
C MET A 27 16.49 -8.40 1.46
N ASP A 28 17.08 -7.46 0.73
CA ASP A 28 17.49 -7.72 -0.65
C ASP A 28 18.60 -8.75 -0.69
N GLU A 29 18.66 -9.52 -1.78
CA GLU A 29 19.78 -10.42 -2.02
C GLU A 29 21.06 -9.60 -2.11
N VAL A 30 22.02 -9.91 -1.25
CA VAL A 30 23.36 -9.34 -1.35
C VAL A 30 24.06 -10.08 -2.48
N GLU A 31 24.07 -9.53 -3.68
CA GLU A 31 24.99 -9.99 -4.71
C GLU A 31 26.41 -9.88 -4.16
N GLU A 32 26.97 -10.99 -3.70
CA GLU A 32 28.41 -11.12 -3.56
C GLU A 32 28.96 -10.95 -4.98
N VAL A 33 29.51 -9.78 -5.26
CA VAL A 33 30.41 -9.62 -6.41
C VAL A 33 31.54 -10.57 -6.17
N ARG A 34 31.42 -11.78 -6.71
CA ARG A 34 32.58 -12.69 -6.85
C ARG A 34 33.59 -11.86 -7.62
N SER A 35 34.68 -11.54 -6.95
CA SER A 35 35.88 -10.98 -7.56
C SER A 35 36.32 -11.95 -8.63
N SER A 36 35.80 -11.81 -9.83
CA SER A 36 36.23 -12.58 -10.99
C SER A 36 37.64 -12.12 -11.32
N GLU A 37 38.57 -13.00 -11.04
CA GLU A 37 39.82 -13.26 -11.77
C GLU A 37 40.40 -12.09 -12.55
N ILE A 38 41.44 -11.50 -11.98
CA ILE A 38 42.43 -10.78 -12.75
C ILE A 38 43.10 -11.81 -13.67
N ILE A 39 42.62 -11.89 -14.90
CA ILE A 39 43.32 -12.59 -15.97
C ILE A 39 44.56 -11.77 -16.29
N VAL A 40 45.68 -12.17 -15.73
CA VAL A 40 47.00 -11.74 -16.19
C VAL A 40 47.29 -12.53 -17.46
N GLU A 41 47.07 -11.89 -18.60
CA GLU A 41 47.59 -12.37 -19.87
C GLU A 41 49.12 -12.40 -19.82
N ARG A 42 49.69 -13.60 -19.72
CA ARG A 42 51.07 -13.86 -20.09
C ARG A 42 51.08 -14.65 -21.40
N SER A 43 51.48 -13.95 -22.42
CA SER A 43 51.88 -14.52 -23.71
C SER A 43 53.05 -15.49 -23.57
N SER A 44 52.97 -16.66 -24.17
CA SER A 44 53.97 -17.32 -25.02
C SER A 44 53.83 -18.83 -25.04
N SER A 45 53.56 -19.29 -26.18
CA SER A 45 53.67 -20.50 -27.01
C SER A 45 54.30 -21.82 -26.48
N PRO A 46 54.15 -22.92 -27.24
CA PRO A 46 53.68 -24.22 -26.74
C PRO A 46 54.80 -25.27 -26.72
N SER A 47 54.66 -26.29 -25.90
CA SER A 47 55.28 -27.60 -26.17
C SER A 47 54.57 -28.74 -25.43
N SER A 48 54.30 -29.72 -26.22
CA SER A 48 53.85 -31.10 -25.97
C SER A 48 54.27 -31.74 -24.63
N LEU A 49 53.34 -32.53 -24.02
CA LEU A 49 53.59 -33.90 -23.59
C LEU A 49 52.37 -34.55 -22.91
N SER A 50 52.25 -35.83 -23.10
CA SER A 50 51.18 -36.78 -22.90
C SER A 50 50.68 -37.00 -21.45
N PRO A 51 49.50 -37.67 -21.24
CA PRO A 51 48.83 -37.80 -19.96
C PRO A 51 49.37 -38.98 -19.14
N VAL A 52 49.47 -38.74 -17.83
CA VAL A 52 49.73 -39.82 -16.83
C VAL A 52 48.50 -39.85 -15.89
N PRO A 53 47.89 -41.00 -15.65
CA PRO A 53 46.76 -41.11 -14.73
C PRO A 53 47.25 -41.24 -13.30
N CYS A 54 46.92 -40.32 -12.42
CA CYS A 54 47.11 -40.48 -10.99
C CYS A 54 45.77 -40.86 -10.33
N TYR A 55 45.69 -42.09 -9.87
CA TYR A 55 44.75 -42.54 -8.87
C TYR A 55 45.03 -41.82 -7.54
N LEU A 56 44.04 -41.10 -7.01
CA LEU A 56 44.05 -40.68 -5.61
C LEU A 56 42.74 -41.11 -4.96
N SER A 57 42.91 -41.83 -3.86
CA SER A 57 41.94 -42.41 -2.96
C SER A 57 41.03 -41.36 -2.30
N PRO A 58 39.78 -41.69 -1.97
CA PRO A 58 38.89 -40.79 -1.26
C PRO A 58 39.11 -40.90 0.26
N SER A 59 39.74 -39.91 0.85
CA SER A 59 39.71 -39.77 2.32
C SER A 59 39.72 -38.28 2.70
N SER A 60 38.72 -37.95 3.53
CA SER A 60 38.56 -36.69 4.27
C SER A 60 38.23 -35.42 3.45
N LEU A 61 37.04 -35.39 2.90
CA LEU A 61 36.32 -34.11 2.69
C LEU A 61 35.27 -34.00 3.81
N SER A 62 35.56 -33.17 4.79
CA SER A 62 34.52 -32.63 5.69
C SER A 62 33.41 -32.02 4.85
N PRO A 63 32.14 -32.25 5.16
CA PRO A 63 31.07 -31.57 4.43
C PRO A 63 31.19 -30.06 4.69
N VAL A 64 31.65 -29.33 3.69
CA VAL A 64 31.45 -27.87 3.65
C VAL A 64 29.93 -27.69 3.72
N PRO A 65 29.40 -26.95 4.70
CA PRO A 65 27.99 -26.70 4.71
C PRO A 65 27.65 -26.00 3.41
N CYS A 66 26.84 -26.66 2.58
CA CYS A 66 26.15 -26.00 1.49
C CYS A 66 25.27 -24.92 2.13
N TYR A 67 25.75 -23.69 2.16
CA TYR A 67 24.90 -22.56 2.36
C TYR A 67 23.97 -22.52 1.13
N LEU A 68 22.81 -23.16 1.29
CA LEU A 68 21.65 -22.86 0.45
C LEU A 68 21.51 -21.35 0.50
N SER A 69 21.57 -20.71 -0.65
CA SER A 69 21.24 -19.29 -0.79
C SER A 69 19.90 -19.07 -0.10
N PRO A 70 19.83 -18.28 0.98
CA PRO A 70 18.55 -18.09 1.64
C PRO A 70 17.66 -17.29 0.70
N SER A 71 16.64 -17.96 0.17
CA SER A 71 15.48 -17.28 -0.34
C SER A 71 15.08 -16.20 0.70
N SER A 72 15.13 -14.96 0.32
CA SER A 72 14.82 -13.73 1.06
C SER A 72 14.86 -13.82 2.59
N THR A 73 15.97 -13.36 3.19
CA THR A 73 16.10 -13.34 4.66
C THR A 73 15.21 -12.26 5.25
N ILE A 74 14.29 -12.66 6.16
CA ILE A 74 13.42 -11.73 6.88
C ILE A 74 14.02 -11.40 8.24
N LEU A 75 14.17 -10.12 8.56
CA LEU A 75 14.61 -9.62 9.85
C LEU A 75 13.47 -8.93 10.60
N LEU A 76 13.41 -9.12 11.92
CA LEU A 76 12.56 -8.37 12.81
C LEU A 76 13.29 -7.11 13.31
N CYS A 77 12.99 -5.96 12.73
CA CYS A 77 13.69 -4.72 12.98
C CYS A 77 12.96 -3.81 13.95
N THR A 78 13.71 -2.95 14.65
CA THR A 78 13.19 -1.84 15.44
C THR A 78 13.59 -0.51 14.82
N ARG A 79 12.79 0.54 15.00
CA ARG A 79 13.11 1.88 14.48
C ARG A 79 14.13 2.60 15.36
N ARG A 80 15.21 3.11 14.77
CA ARG A 80 16.22 3.91 15.47
C ARG A 80 15.63 5.17 16.09
N THR A 81 16.19 5.58 17.21
CA THR A 81 15.74 6.78 17.97
C THR A 81 15.79 8.05 17.11
N ARG A 82 16.77 8.16 16.20
CA ARG A 82 16.89 9.32 15.29
C ARG A 82 15.63 9.48 14.41
N LEU A 83 15.08 8.41 13.85
CA LEU A 83 13.85 8.45 13.04
C LEU A 83 12.62 8.83 13.89
N LYS A 84 12.59 8.40 15.16
CA LYS A 84 11.52 8.82 16.10
C LYS A 84 11.58 10.32 16.39
N LYS A 85 12.78 10.88 16.57
CA LYS A 85 12.96 12.32 16.88
C LYS A 85 12.56 13.23 15.73
N ILE A 86 12.83 12.84 14.48
CA ILE A 86 12.43 13.61 13.29
C ILE A 86 10.97 13.34 12.85
N GLY A 87 10.22 12.49 13.59
CA GLY A 87 8.83 12.18 13.29
C GLY A 87 8.61 11.29 12.06
N GLN A 88 9.68 10.70 11.48
CA GLN A 88 9.56 9.87 10.30
C GLN A 88 8.88 8.57 10.64
N GLN A 89 7.72 8.32 10.02
CA GLN A 89 6.97 7.07 10.14
C GLN A 89 7.47 6.05 9.13
N VAL A 90 7.61 4.81 9.60
CA VAL A 90 7.90 3.65 8.75
C VAL A 90 6.57 2.96 8.44
N MET A 91 6.30 2.72 7.17
CA MET A 91 5.07 2.11 6.66
C MET A 91 5.38 0.76 5.99
N VAL A 92 4.36 -0.04 5.82
CA VAL A 92 4.41 -1.24 4.96
C VAL A 92 4.77 -0.81 3.53
N GLY A 93 5.65 -1.55 2.87
CA GLY A 93 6.15 -1.21 1.53
C GLY A 93 7.33 -0.22 1.50
N ASP A 94 7.73 0.35 2.64
CA ASP A 94 8.92 1.22 2.66
C ASP A 94 10.19 0.46 2.31
N ARG A 95 11.03 1.12 1.49
CA ARG A 95 12.42 0.73 1.28
C ARG A 95 13.26 1.33 2.39
N VAL A 96 14.00 0.50 3.09
CA VAL A 96 14.74 0.89 4.29
C VAL A 96 16.18 0.42 4.26
N VAL A 97 17.06 1.21 4.91
CA VAL A 97 18.42 0.78 5.24
C VAL A 97 18.37 0.10 6.60
N VAL A 98 18.86 -1.14 6.66
CA VAL A 98 18.98 -1.91 7.90
C VAL A 98 20.39 -1.80 8.44
N GLU A 99 20.50 -1.41 9.70
CA GLU A 99 21.72 -1.28 10.46
C GLU A 99 21.85 -2.40 11.49
N GLU A 100 23.08 -2.80 11.77
CA GLU A 100 23.41 -3.81 12.80
C GLU A 100 22.57 -5.09 12.68
N PRO A 101 22.57 -5.78 11.50
CA PRO A 101 21.83 -7.01 11.34
C PRO A 101 22.45 -8.13 12.17
N ASP A 102 21.63 -8.74 13.00
CA ASP A 102 21.92 -10.02 13.67
C ASP A 102 21.26 -11.13 12.86
N TRP A 103 22.03 -11.70 11.94
CA TRP A 103 21.52 -12.76 11.05
C TRP A 103 21.15 -14.04 11.81
N ALA A 104 21.88 -14.36 12.88
CA ALA A 104 21.62 -15.53 13.71
C ALA A 104 20.36 -15.38 14.55
N GLY A 105 20.13 -14.17 15.09
CA GLY A 105 18.95 -13.86 15.89
C GLY A 105 17.77 -13.34 15.07
N GLY A 106 17.90 -13.15 13.74
CA GLY A 106 16.85 -12.64 12.87
C GLY A 106 16.42 -11.22 13.22
N ARG A 107 17.33 -10.35 13.66
CA ARG A 107 17.02 -9.00 14.16
C ARG A 107 17.84 -7.92 13.47
N GLY A 108 17.33 -6.67 13.56
CA GLY A 108 18.04 -5.52 13.01
C GLY A 108 17.44 -4.19 13.47
N ALA A 109 17.94 -3.09 12.94
CA ALA A 109 17.42 -1.77 13.19
C ALA A 109 17.19 -1.02 11.88
N VAL A 110 16.00 -0.44 11.69
CA VAL A 110 15.74 0.51 10.61
C VAL A 110 16.47 1.80 10.91
N GLY A 111 17.50 2.07 10.12
CA GLY A 111 18.35 3.24 10.22
C GLY A 111 17.85 4.42 9.39
N GLU A 112 17.35 4.14 8.19
CA GLU A 112 16.87 5.14 7.25
C GLU A 112 15.68 4.61 6.46
N VAL A 113 14.76 5.51 6.07
CA VAL A 113 13.66 5.22 5.15
C VAL A 113 13.95 5.96 3.86
N LEU A 114 14.04 5.24 2.76
CA LEU A 114 14.31 5.82 1.44
C LEU A 114 13.10 6.61 0.92
N PRO A 115 13.30 7.55 0.00
CA PRO A 115 12.20 8.29 -0.63
C PRO A 115 11.16 7.35 -1.23
N ARG A 116 9.88 7.63 -0.97
CA ARG A 116 8.75 6.91 -1.54
C ARG A 116 8.44 7.44 -2.93
N HIS A 117 8.14 6.56 -3.89
CA HIS A 117 7.63 6.97 -5.20
C HIS A 117 6.11 7.05 -5.23
N SER A 118 5.43 6.31 -4.34
CA SER A 118 3.98 6.37 -4.16
C SER A 118 3.61 6.12 -2.71
N GLN A 119 2.43 6.60 -2.31
CA GLN A 119 1.89 6.35 -0.97
C GLN A 119 0.38 6.30 -1.02
N LEU A 120 -0.19 5.20 -0.56
CA LEU A 120 -1.62 5.10 -0.29
C LEU A 120 -1.88 5.43 1.19
N ASN A 121 -2.96 6.17 1.46
CA ASN A 121 -3.34 6.53 2.82
C ASN A 121 -4.26 5.48 3.47
N ARG A 122 -5.10 4.85 2.65
CA ARG A 122 -6.05 3.82 3.07
C ARG A 122 -6.15 2.72 2.03
N PRO A 123 -5.50 1.58 2.27
CA PRO A 123 -4.61 1.25 3.39
C PRO A 123 -3.28 2.01 3.33
N ALA A 124 -2.63 2.16 4.50
CA ALA A 124 -1.36 2.87 4.61
C ALA A 124 -0.21 1.99 4.08
N ILE A 125 0.10 2.11 2.78
CA ILE A 125 1.16 1.36 2.08
C ILE A 125 1.99 2.33 1.25
N ALA A 126 3.32 2.18 1.30
CA ALA A 126 4.27 2.92 0.49
C ALA A 126 4.73 2.10 -0.73
N ASN A 127 5.21 2.82 -1.74
CA ASN A 127 5.87 2.24 -2.93
C ASN A 127 5.00 1.24 -3.70
N VAL A 128 3.68 1.45 -3.72
CA VAL A 128 2.75 0.65 -4.51
C VAL A 128 2.96 0.95 -6.00
N ASN A 129 3.17 -0.10 -6.80
CA ASN A 129 3.37 0.02 -8.24
C ASN A 129 2.04 -0.08 -9.01
N GLN A 130 1.10 -0.90 -8.51
CA GLN A 130 -0.18 -1.11 -9.19
C GLN A 130 -1.28 -1.56 -8.25
N ILE A 131 -2.52 -1.30 -8.66
CA ILE A 131 -3.73 -1.78 -8.01
C ILE A 131 -4.36 -2.84 -8.91
N LEU A 132 -4.49 -4.07 -8.40
CA LEU A 132 -5.21 -5.16 -9.04
C LEU A 132 -6.68 -5.08 -8.64
N LEU A 133 -7.54 -4.55 -9.52
CA LEU A 133 -8.98 -4.54 -9.33
C LEU A 133 -9.58 -5.85 -9.81
N VAL A 134 -10.13 -6.64 -8.88
CA VAL A 134 -10.77 -7.92 -9.20
C VAL A 134 -12.27 -7.79 -9.13
N PHE A 135 -12.93 -8.10 -10.23
CA PHE A 135 -14.38 -8.20 -10.34
C PHE A 135 -14.78 -9.60 -10.86
N ALA A 136 -16.00 -10.02 -10.62
CA ALA A 136 -16.56 -11.20 -11.27
C ALA A 136 -17.33 -10.75 -12.52
N VAL A 137 -17.25 -11.54 -13.60
CA VAL A 137 -18.09 -11.30 -14.79
C VAL A 137 -19.53 -11.70 -14.54
N ALA A 138 -19.73 -12.71 -13.67
CA ALA A 138 -21.03 -13.19 -13.20
C ALA A 138 -20.89 -13.73 -11.78
N ASP A 139 -21.99 -13.72 -11.00
CA ASP A 139 -22.08 -14.22 -9.62
C ASP A 139 -20.96 -13.71 -8.65
N PRO A 140 -21.03 -12.46 -8.19
CA PRO A 140 -22.10 -11.48 -8.42
C PRO A 140 -22.02 -10.87 -9.83
N PRO A 141 -23.13 -10.31 -10.34
CA PRO A 141 -23.14 -9.67 -11.66
C PRO A 141 -22.21 -8.47 -11.68
N LEU A 142 -21.63 -8.21 -12.86
CA LEU A 142 -20.77 -7.05 -13.08
C LEU A 142 -21.64 -5.78 -13.18
N GLU A 143 -21.71 -5.01 -12.11
CA GLU A 143 -22.47 -3.75 -12.07
C GLU A 143 -21.60 -2.57 -12.56
N PRO A 144 -21.99 -1.89 -13.66
CA PRO A 144 -21.16 -0.85 -14.27
C PRO A 144 -20.88 0.33 -13.38
N ILE A 145 -21.86 0.77 -12.58
CA ILE A 145 -21.67 1.90 -11.69
C ILE A 145 -20.74 1.56 -10.52
N GLN A 146 -20.84 0.35 -9.97
CA GLN A 146 -19.93 -0.13 -8.93
C GLN A 146 -18.51 -0.24 -9.48
N LEU A 147 -18.34 -0.82 -10.68
CA LEU A 147 -17.05 -0.90 -11.34
C LEU A 147 -16.45 0.49 -11.57
N SER A 148 -17.25 1.43 -12.10
CA SER A 148 -16.81 2.83 -12.30
C SER A 148 -16.31 3.45 -11.00
N ARG A 149 -17.02 3.26 -9.89
CA ARG A 149 -16.62 3.82 -8.58
C ARG A 149 -15.27 3.27 -8.10
N PHE A 150 -15.01 1.96 -8.28
CA PHE A 150 -13.71 1.36 -7.95
C PHE A 150 -12.60 1.85 -8.87
N LEU A 151 -12.88 1.98 -10.18
CA LEU A 151 -11.91 2.50 -11.15
C LEU A 151 -11.52 3.95 -10.81
N ILE A 152 -12.49 4.83 -10.54
CA ILE A 152 -12.23 6.22 -10.14
C ILE A 152 -11.39 6.27 -8.85
N LYS A 153 -11.72 5.45 -7.86
CA LYS A 153 -10.93 5.36 -6.62
C LYS A 153 -9.50 4.90 -6.87
N ALA A 154 -9.29 3.96 -7.79
CA ALA A 154 -7.95 3.52 -8.16
C ALA A 154 -7.20 4.62 -8.93
N GLU A 155 -7.82 5.23 -9.94
CA GLU A 155 -7.26 6.36 -10.70
C GLU A 155 -6.87 7.55 -9.80
N SER A 156 -7.67 7.86 -8.77
CA SER A 156 -7.39 8.96 -7.83
C SER A 156 -6.11 8.74 -7.01
N THR A 157 -5.56 7.55 -6.99
CA THR A 157 -4.29 7.26 -6.31
C THR A 157 -3.06 7.60 -7.15
N GLY A 158 -3.22 7.78 -8.46
CA GLY A 158 -2.12 7.97 -9.41
C GLY A 158 -1.25 6.73 -9.63
N VAL A 159 -1.73 5.55 -9.19
CA VAL A 159 -1.05 4.26 -9.33
C VAL A 159 -1.66 3.48 -10.50
N ASP A 160 -0.88 2.69 -11.20
CA ASP A 160 -1.35 1.89 -12.34
C ASP A 160 -2.49 0.94 -11.95
N VAL A 161 -3.48 0.80 -12.82
CA VAL A 161 -4.66 -0.03 -12.59
C VAL A 161 -4.63 -1.24 -13.51
N LEU A 162 -4.60 -2.45 -12.92
CA LEU A 162 -4.80 -3.71 -13.62
C LEU A 162 -6.20 -4.24 -13.35
N LEU A 163 -7.08 -4.22 -14.35
CA LEU A 163 -8.45 -4.72 -14.22
C LEU A 163 -8.52 -6.22 -14.54
N CYS A 164 -8.96 -7.01 -13.57
CA CYS A 164 -9.08 -8.44 -13.64
C CYS A 164 -10.54 -8.88 -13.50
N LEU A 165 -11.05 -9.61 -14.47
CA LEU A 165 -12.40 -10.16 -14.49
C LEU A 165 -12.37 -11.65 -14.24
N ASN A 166 -12.69 -12.05 -13.02
CA ASN A 166 -12.73 -13.46 -12.58
C ASN A 166 -14.05 -14.14 -12.93
N LYS A 167 -14.06 -15.46 -12.77
CA LYS A 167 -15.19 -16.37 -13.12
C LYS A 167 -15.55 -16.29 -14.59
N SER A 168 -14.56 -16.09 -15.43
CA SER A 168 -14.74 -15.98 -16.89
C SER A 168 -15.28 -17.26 -17.54
N ASP A 169 -15.27 -18.38 -16.83
CA ASP A 169 -15.86 -19.66 -17.20
C ASP A 169 -17.40 -19.64 -17.21
N LEU A 170 -18.03 -18.67 -16.52
CA LEU A 170 -19.49 -18.55 -16.42
C LEU A 170 -20.14 -17.80 -17.59
N VAL A 171 -19.36 -17.25 -18.50
CA VAL A 171 -19.86 -16.46 -19.64
C VAL A 171 -19.31 -16.98 -20.96
N SER A 172 -20.09 -16.81 -22.04
CA SER A 172 -19.70 -17.20 -23.38
C SER A 172 -18.59 -16.32 -23.96
N PRO A 173 -17.87 -16.78 -25.00
CA PRO A 173 -16.88 -15.94 -25.68
C PRO A 173 -17.45 -14.64 -26.27
N ALA A 174 -18.71 -14.65 -26.73
CA ALA A 174 -19.38 -13.48 -27.27
C ALA A 174 -19.65 -12.42 -26.17
N GLU A 175 -20.09 -12.85 -24.99
CA GLU A 175 -20.28 -11.96 -23.84
C GLU A 175 -18.94 -11.39 -23.34
N LYS A 176 -17.87 -12.21 -23.31
CA LYS A 176 -16.52 -11.70 -22.99
C LYS A 176 -16.09 -10.60 -23.94
N GLN A 177 -16.34 -10.78 -25.24
CA GLN A 177 -15.99 -9.77 -26.24
C GLN A 177 -16.79 -8.48 -26.03
N GLN A 178 -18.10 -8.55 -25.78
CA GLN A 178 -18.93 -7.38 -25.49
C GLN A 178 -18.45 -6.62 -24.25
N ILE A 179 -18.11 -7.34 -23.17
CA ILE A 179 -17.57 -6.73 -21.96
C ILE A 179 -16.21 -6.08 -22.26
N SER A 180 -15.36 -6.75 -23.02
CA SER A 180 -14.04 -6.23 -23.40
C SER A 180 -14.16 -4.95 -24.22
N ASP A 181 -15.02 -4.93 -25.25
CA ASP A 181 -15.22 -3.76 -26.11
C ASP A 181 -15.76 -2.56 -25.32
N ARG A 182 -16.69 -2.82 -24.41
CA ARG A 182 -17.22 -1.81 -23.50
C ARG A 182 -16.15 -1.20 -22.61
N LEU A 183 -15.33 -2.04 -21.95
CA LEU A 183 -14.27 -1.58 -21.05
C LEU A 183 -13.13 -0.92 -21.81
N PHE A 184 -12.87 -1.36 -23.03
CA PHE A 184 -11.92 -0.69 -23.91
C PHE A 184 -12.36 0.73 -24.26
N ALA A 185 -13.66 0.95 -24.50
CA ALA A 185 -14.22 2.29 -24.70
C ALA A 185 -14.09 3.17 -23.44
N TRP A 186 -14.02 2.58 -22.24
CA TRP A 186 -13.73 3.28 -20.98
C TRP A 186 -12.23 3.55 -20.77
N GLY A 187 -11.36 3.02 -21.64
CA GLY A 187 -9.92 3.15 -21.55
C GLY A 187 -9.22 2.06 -20.74
N TYR A 188 -9.89 0.91 -20.51
CA TYR A 188 -9.33 -0.22 -19.76
C TYR A 188 -9.29 -1.49 -20.60
N GLN A 189 -8.19 -2.22 -20.48
CA GLN A 189 -8.06 -3.55 -21.06
C GLN A 189 -8.20 -4.61 -19.96
N PRO A 190 -9.34 -5.34 -19.86
CA PRO A 190 -9.54 -6.31 -18.82
C PRO A 190 -8.79 -7.61 -19.09
N LEU A 191 -8.24 -8.21 -18.02
CA LEU A 191 -7.73 -9.57 -18.05
C LEU A 191 -8.78 -10.54 -17.53
N PHE A 192 -9.27 -11.44 -18.42
CA PHE A 192 -10.24 -12.46 -18.05
C PHE A 192 -9.54 -13.67 -17.45
N ILE A 193 -9.95 -14.08 -16.24
CA ILE A 193 -9.42 -15.24 -15.55
C ILE A 193 -10.54 -16.16 -15.04
N SER A 194 -10.19 -17.40 -14.75
CA SER A 194 -10.99 -18.28 -13.91
C SER A 194 -10.07 -18.95 -12.89
N VAL A 195 -10.24 -18.61 -11.64
CA VAL A 195 -9.50 -19.28 -10.55
C VAL A 195 -9.93 -20.74 -10.43
N GLN A 196 -11.23 -21.04 -10.63
CA GLN A 196 -11.77 -22.39 -10.53
C GLN A 196 -11.17 -23.33 -11.59
N ASN A 197 -10.97 -22.83 -12.81
CA ASN A 197 -10.47 -23.61 -13.95
C ASN A 197 -8.98 -23.31 -14.25
N SER A 198 -8.31 -22.55 -13.40
CA SER A 198 -6.89 -22.13 -13.55
C SER A 198 -6.60 -21.45 -14.90
N ILE A 199 -7.57 -20.68 -15.44
CA ILE A 199 -7.41 -19.96 -16.71
C ILE A 199 -6.71 -18.64 -16.45
N ASN A 200 -5.60 -18.37 -17.16
CA ASN A 200 -4.80 -17.13 -17.15
C ASN A 200 -4.23 -16.74 -15.77
N ILE A 201 -4.10 -17.69 -14.83
CA ILE A 201 -3.50 -17.43 -13.52
C ILE A 201 -2.01 -17.13 -13.63
N ASP A 202 -1.29 -17.87 -14.50
CA ASP A 202 0.13 -17.60 -14.76
C ASP A 202 0.36 -16.22 -15.36
N GLN A 203 -0.53 -15.75 -16.23
CA GLN A 203 -0.47 -14.44 -16.84
C GLN A 203 -0.63 -13.33 -15.77
N ILE A 204 -1.55 -13.49 -14.81
CA ILE A 204 -1.61 -12.56 -13.67
C ILE A 204 -0.30 -12.58 -12.90
N ALA A 205 0.24 -13.75 -12.57
CA ALA A 205 1.50 -13.85 -11.82
C ALA A 205 2.65 -13.09 -12.52
N GLU A 206 2.69 -13.10 -13.86
CA GLU A 206 3.66 -12.33 -14.64
C GLU A 206 3.45 -10.80 -14.51
N TYR A 207 2.20 -10.33 -14.55
CA TYR A 207 1.89 -8.90 -14.36
C TYR A 207 2.23 -8.40 -12.94
N LEU A 208 2.27 -9.29 -11.95
CA LEU A 208 2.56 -8.97 -10.55
C LEU A 208 4.05 -9.06 -10.21
N GLN A 209 4.86 -9.66 -11.09
CA GLN A 209 6.29 -9.88 -10.85
C GLN A 209 7.02 -8.57 -10.58
N ASP A 210 7.91 -8.57 -9.58
CA ASP A 210 8.77 -7.45 -9.15
C ASP A 210 8.03 -6.15 -8.80
N LYS A 211 6.74 -6.25 -8.48
CA LYS A 211 5.88 -5.11 -8.12
C LYS A 211 5.27 -5.28 -6.74
N ILE A 212 5.03 -4.16 -6.07
CA ILE A 212 4.14 -4.10 -4.91
C ILE A 212 2.72 -3.85 -5.43
N THR A 213 1.86 -4.85 -5.32
CA THR A 213 0.49 -4.82 -5.82
C THR A 213 -0.51 -4.83 -4.69
N VAL A 214 -1.48 -3.91 -4.74
CA VAL A 214 -2.63 -3.89 -3.85
C VAL A 214 -3.82 -4.54 -4.53
N ILE A 215 -4.41 -5.59 -3.92
CA ILE A 215 -5.61 -6.23 -4.44
C ILE A 215 -6.86 -5.54 -3.89
N ALA A 216 -7.82 -5.23 -4.77
CA ALA A 216 -9.05 -4.55 -4.42
C ALA A 216 -10.25 -5.12 -5.22
N GLY A 217 -11.46 -4.78 -4.79
CA GLY A 217 -12.69 -5.22 -5.45
C GLY A 217 -13.79 -5.62 -4.47
N PRO A 218 -15.04 -5.80 -4.93
CA PRO A 218 -16.18 -6.11 -4.08
C PRO A 218 -16.07 -7.50 -3.42
N SER A 219 -16.95 -7.76 -2.44
CA SER A 219 -17.02 -9.07 -1.80
C SER A 219 -17.58 -10.13 -2.76
N GLY A 220 -17.13 -11.38 -2.62
CA GLY A 220 -17.66 -12.50 -3.41
C GLY A 220 -17.06 -12.69 -4.81
N VAL A 221 -16.22 -11.78 -5.31
CA VAL A 221 -15.61 -11.87 -6.65
C VAL A 221 -14.45 -12.89 -6.76
N GLY A 222 -14.00 -13.46 -5.62
CA GLY A 222 -12.97 -14.48 -5.60
C GLY A 222 -11.55 -13.98 -5.32
N LYS A 223 -11.37 -12.80 -4.69
CA LYS A 223 -10.03 -12.26 -4.32
C LYS A 223 -9.20 -13.26 -3.49
N SER A 224 -9.77 -13.82 -2.44
CA SER A 224 -9.06 -14.78 -1.56
C SER A 224 -8.74 -16.08 -2.26
N SER A 225 -9.63 -16.54 -3.14
CA SER A 225 -9.36 -17.69 -3.97
C SER A 225 -8.21 -17.42 -4.94
N LEU A 226 -8.13 -16.20 -5.50
CA LEU A 226 -7.05 -15.79 -6.37
C LEU A 226 -5.72 -15.72 -5.58
N ILE A 227 -5.71 -15.10 -4.39
CA ILE A 227 -4.52 -15.05 -3.52
C ILE A 227 -4.03 -16.46 -3.18
N ASN A 228 -4.92 -17.35 -2.77
CA ASN A 228 -4.57 -18.75 -2.46
C ASN A 228 -4.03 -19.51 -3.68
N SER A 229 -4.50 -19.16 -4.89
CA SER A 229 -3.99 -19.75 -6.14
C SER A 229 -2.61 -19.22 -6.51
N LEU A 230 -2.33 -17.95 -6.22
CA LEU A 230 -1.03 -17.32 -6.49
C LEU A 230 0.02 -17.66 -5.44
N ILE A 231 -0.40 -17.89 -4.19
CA ILE A 231 0.49 -18.18 -3.05
C ILE A 231 -0.04 -19.42 -2.31
N PRO A 232 0.33 -20.63 -2.74
CA PRO A 232 -0.22 -21.89 -2.22
C PRO A 232 -0.01 -22.09 -0.71
N ASP A 233 1.05 -21.51 -0.13
CA ASP A 233 1.39 -21.66 1.28
C ASP A 233 0.52 -20.77 2.21
N ILE A 234 -0.27 -19.85 1.63
CA ILE A 234 -1.19 -19.01 2.38
C ILE A 234 -2.59 -19.61 2.34
N ASN A 235 -3.03 -20.19 3.47
CA ASN A 235 -4.40 -20.66 3.64
C ASN A 235 -5.33 -19.51 4.09
N LEU A 236 -5.68 -18.61 3.19
CA LEU A 236 -6.75 -17.66 3.45
C LEU A 236 -8.09 -18.40 3.40
N ARG A 237 -8.90 -18.31 4.46
CA ARG A 237 -10.23 -18.94 4.51
C ARG A 237 -11.15 -18.30 3.47
N VAL A 238 -11.49 -19.05 2.45
CA VAL A 238 -12.48 -18.66 1.43
C VAL A 238 -13.85 -18.52 2.09
N GLY A 239 -14.46 -17.33 1.99
CA GLY A 239 -15.79 -17.02 2.58
C GLY A 239 -15.76 -16.14 3.85
N GLU A 240 -14.62 -15.93 4.52
CA GLU A 240 -14.53 -15.05 5.70
C GLU A 240 -13.79 -13.73 5.43
N VAL A 241 -13.62 -13.40 4.16
CA VAL A 241 -12.77 -12.32 3.73
C VAL A 241 -13.53 -11.01 3.66
N SER A 242 -13.19 -10.19 4.53
CA SER A 242 -13.23 -8.75 4.67
C SER A 242 -13.37 -8.41 6.15
N GLY A 243 -12.34 -8.70 6.96
CA GLY A 243 -12.26 -8.15 8.31
C GLY A 243 -12.30 -9.13 9.46
N LYS A 244 -12.12 -10.47 9.29
CA LYS A 244 -12.11 -11.42 10.40
C LYS A 244 -10.74 -11.95 10.84
N LEU A 245 -9.66 -11.64 10.15
CA LEU A 245 -8.32 -11.89 10.70
C LEU A 245 -7.95 -10.93 11.84
N ALA A 246 -8.86 -10.00 12.20
CA ALA A 246 -8.68 -9.03 13.28
C ALA A 246 -9.93 -8.88 14.14
N ARG A 247 -10.49 -9.99 14.70
CA ARG A 247 -11.39 -9.89 15.84
C ARG A 247 -10.63 -9.99 17.16
N GLY A 248 -9.77 -8.95 17.41
CA GLY A 248 -9.43 -8.52 18.75
C GLY A 248 -10.03 -7.14 18.96
N ARG A 249 -10.67 -6.89 20.10
CA ARG A 249 -11.16 -5.57 20.52
C ARG A 249 -10.01 -4.56 20.35
N HIS A 250 -10.20 -3.48 19.54
CA HIS A 250 -9.20 -2.44 19.22
C HIS A 250 -8.10 -2.89 18.25
N THR A 251 -8.43 -3.25 17.01
CA THR A 251 -7.40 -3.51 16.00
C THR A 251 -7.42 -2.45 14.90
N THR A 252 -6.40 -1.61 14.93
CA THR A 252 -5.83 -0.96 13.75
C THR A 252 -5.71 -2.04 12.67
N ARG A 253 -6.31 -1.81 11.50
CA ARG A 253 -6.27 -2.74 10.36
C ARG A 253 -4.80 -2.94 9.99
N HIS A 254 -4.22 -4.09 10.32
CA HIS A 254 -2.85 -4.41 9.97
C HIS A 254 -2.81 -4.78 8.50
N VAL A 255 -1.98 -4.07 7.76
CA VAL A 255 -1.62 -4.38 6.38
C VAL A 255 -0.38 -5.24 6.41
N GLU A 256 -0.35 -6.30 5.62
CA GLU A 256 0.79 -7.18 5.44
C GLU A 256 1.02 -7.43 3.95
N LEU A 257 2.28 -7.44 3.54
CA LEU A 257 2.70 -7.81 2.19
C LEU A 257 3.11 -9.28 2.18
N PHE A 258 2.58 -10.01 1.22
CA PHE A 258 2.86 -11.42 0.97
C PHE A 258 3.76 -11.55 -0.25
N GLU A 259 4.81 -12.33 -0.14
CA GLU A 259 5.73 -12.60 -1.23
C GLU A 259 5.10 -13.57 -2.24
N LEU A 260 5.22 -13.24 -3.52
CA LEU A 260 4.76 -14.08 -4.62
C LEU A 260 5.88 -15.05 -5.06
N PRO A 261 5.56 -16.31 -5.40
CA PRO A 261 6.56 -17.30 -5.78
C PRO A 261 7.42 -16.92 -6.99
N LYS A 262 6.88 -16.11 -7.92
CA LYS A 262 7.59 -15.59 -9.11
C LYS A 262 8.25 -14.22 -8.86
N GLY A 263 8.32 -13.76 -7.62
CA GLY A 263 8.77 -12.41 -7.25
C GLY A 263 7.61 -11.42 -7.20
N GLY A 264 7.83 -10.29 -6.50
CA GLY A 264 6.81 -9.28 -6.22
C GLY A 264 6.09 -9.48 -4.89
N LEU A 265 5.34 -8.47 -4.47
CA LEU A 265 4.66 -8.41 -3.17
C LEU A 265 3.17 -8.09 -3.37
N LEU A 266 2.31 -8.83 -2.70
CA LEU A 266 0.86 -8.66 -2.77
C LEU A 266 0.31 -8.22 -1.41
N ALA A 267 -0.46 -7.12 -1.38
CA ALA A 267 -1.19 -6.66 -0.21
C ALA A 267 -2.67 -7.06 -0.30
N ASP A 268 -3.17 -7.79 0.69
CA ASP A 268 -4.61 -7.91 0.90
C ASP A 268 -5.11 -6.76 1.75
N THR A 269 -6.06 -5.99 1.21
CA THR A 269 -6.45 -4.73 1.82
C THR A 269 -7.93 -4.67 2.13
N PRO A 270 -8.34 -4.83 3.39
CA PRO A 270 -9.74 -4.69 3.79
C PRO A 270 -10.30 -3.27 3.63
N GLY A 271 -9.49 -2.27 3.30
CA GLY A 271 -9.89 -0.86 3.20
C GLY A 271 -10.43 -0.41 1.84
N PHE A 272 -10.16 -1.17 0.76
CA PHE A 272 -10.61 -0.85 -0.61
C PHE A 272 -11.95 -1.50 -0.99
N ASN A 273 -12.64 -2.14 -0.04
CA ASN A 273 -13.91 -2.84 -0.31
C ASN A 273 -15.12 -1.88 -0.38
N GLN A 274 -14.97 -0.66 0.08
CA GLN A 274 -15.95 0.43 -0.07
C GLN A 274 -15.18 1.65 -0.57
N PRO A 275 -15.30 1.97 -1.86
CA PRO A 275 -14.59 3.10 -2.45
C PRO A 275 -15.31 4.40 -2.10
N ASP A 276 -14.91 5.01 -0.98
CA ASP A 276 -15.25 6.41 -0.71
C ASP A 276 -14.46 7.28 -1.69
N LEU A 277 -15.13 8.22 -2.34
CA LEU A 277 -14.49 9.19 -3.23
C LEU A 277 -14.00 10.37 -2.37
N ASP A 278 -12.68 10.39 -2.10
CA ASP A 278 -12.03 11.43 -1.29
C ASP A 278 -11.39 12.51 -2.20
N CYS A 279 -12.03 12.83 -3.34
CA CYS A 279 -11.56 13.83 -4.29
C CYS A 279 -12.44 15.07 -4.28
N SER A 280 -11.89 16.20 -4.75
CA SER A 280 -12.68 17.40 -4.99
C SER A 280 -13.57 17.24 -6.23
N PRO A 281 -14.68 18.00 -6.33
CA PRO A 281 -15.54 17.99 -7.52
C PRO A 281 -14.77 18.31 -8.81
N GLU A 282 -13.80 19.23 -8.74
CA GLU A 282 -12.99 19.69 -9.88
C GLU A 282 -12.02 18.60 -10.36
N GLU A 283 -11.48 17.77 -9.44
CA GLU A 283 -10.55 16.70 -9.77
C GLU A 283 -11.24 15.48 -10.35
N LEU A 284 -12.51 15.23 -10.00
CA LEU A 284 -13.23 14.00 -10.32
C LEU A 284 -13.20 13.64 -11.80
N ILE A 285 -13.35 14.62 -12.69
CA ILE A 285 -13.39 14.41 -14.14
C ILE A 285 -12.08 13.83 -14.68
N HIS A 286 -10.95 14.17 -14.08
CA HIS A 286 -9.63 13.72 -14.49
C HIS A 286 -9.38 12.23 -14.20
N TYR A 287 -10.22 11.59 -13.39
CA TYR A 287 -10.14 10.16 -13.10
C TYR A 287 -10.93 9.29 -14.09
N PHE A 288 -11.55 9.91 -15.12
CA PHE A 288 -12.18 9.21 -16.23
C PHE A 288 -11.26 9.25 -17.46
N PRO A 289 -10.66 8.12 -17.91
CA PRO A 289 -9.77 8.12 -19.07
C PRO A 289 -10.41 8.69 -20.33
N GLU A 290 -11.69 8.37 -20.59
CA GLU A 290 -12.44 8.90 -21.74
C GLU A 290 -12.67 10.40 -21.65
N ALA A 291 -12.82 10.97 -20.47
CA ALA A 291 -12.92 12.41 -20.27
C ALA A 291 -11.57 13.10 -20.50
N ARG A 292 -10.45 12.49 -20.06
CA ARG A 292 -9.09 12.99 -20.34
C ARG A 292 -8.82 13.10 -21.83
N VAL A 293 -9.26 12.09 -22.62
CA VAL A 293 -9.13 12.15 -24.09
C VAL A 293 -9.91 13.32 -24.69
N ARG A 294 -11.13 13.59 -24.19
CA ARG A 294 -11.96 14.73 -24.63
C ARG A 294 -11.33 16.06 -24.26
N LEU A 295 -10.83 16.21 -23.03
CA LEU A 295 -10.14 17.41 -22.56
C LEU A 295 -8.82 17.67 -23.29
N ALA A 296 -8.15 16.63 -23.77
CA ALA A 296 -6.96 16.76 -24.59
C ALA A 296 -7.28 17.25 -26.04
N ALA A 297 -8.49 16.92 -26.53
CA ALA A 297 -8.94 17.30 -27.89
C ALA A 297 -9.60 18.69 -27.93
N ALA A 298 -10.23 19.14 -26.84
CA ALA A 298 -10.95 20.41 -26.77
C ALA A 298 -10.88 21.01 -25.36
N HIS A 299 -11.08 22.35 -25.28
CA HIS A 299 -11.11 23.06 -24.00
C HIS A 299 -12.52 23.53 -23.68
N CYS A 300 -12.88 23.45 -22.40
CA CYS A 300 -14.11 24.07 -21.92
C CYS A 300 -14.03 25.59 -22.01
N ARG A 301 -15.16 26.24 -22.21
CA ARG A 301 -15.27 27.71 -22.26
C ARG A 301 -14.89 28.36 -20.92
N PHE A 302 -15.21 27.70 -19.79
CA PHE A 302 -15.00 28.22 -18.45
C PHE A 302 -13.87 27.44 -17.76
N SER A 303 -13.00 28.15 -17.04
CA SER A 303 -11.87 27.54 -16.32
C SER A 303 -12.30 26.80 -15.05
N ASP A 304 -13.46 27.11 -14.49
CA ASP A 304 -14.10 26.53 -13.30
C ASP A 304 -15.22 25.54 -13.66
N CYS A 305 -15.22 25.05 -14.91
CA CYS A 305 -16.22 24.12 -15.40
C CYS A 305 -16.18 22.80 -14.62
N ILE A 306 -17.31 22.43 -14.00
CA ILE A 306 -17.50 21.14 -13.35
C ILE A 306 -18.16 20.10 -14.27
N HIS A 307 -18.31 20.40 -15.57
CA HIS A 307 -18.76 19.51 -16.63
C HIS A 307 -20.17 18.92 -16.46
N LYS A 308 -21.06 19.67 -15.79
CA LYS A 308 -22.45 19.27 -15.55
C LYS A 308 -23.41 19.89 -16.58
N ASP A 309 -23.59 21.17 -16.52
CA ASP A 309 -24.58 21.92 -17.32
C ASP A 309 -23.99 23.15 -18.02
N GLU A 310 -22.68 23.33 -17.97
CA GLU A 310 -22.01 24.51 -18.55
C GLU A 310 -22.09 24.49 -20.08
N PRO A 311 -22.44 25.63 -20.70
CA PRO A 311 -22.45 25.74 -22.15
C PRO A 311 -21.02 25.65 -22.74
N ASP A 312 -20.93 25.04 -23.91
CA ASP A 312 -19.66 24.81 -24.63
C ASP A 312 -18.64 24.00 -23.80
N CYS A 313 -19.12 23.04 -23.00
CA CYS A 313 -18.29 22.11 -22.26
C CYS A 313 -17.73 21.03 -23.20
N ALA A 314 -16.41 20.80 -23.17
CA ALA A 314 -15.73 19.80 -23.99
C ALA A 314 -16.04 18.34 -23.58
N VAL A 315 -16.53 18.13 -22.36
CA VAL A 315 -16.74 16.81 -21.77
C VAL A 315 -18.19 16.40 -21.70
N SER A 316 -19.11 17.38 -21.50
CA SER A 316 -20.55 17.08 -21.43
C SER A 316 -21.01 16.43 -22.72
N GLY A 317 -21.85 15.41 -22.64
CA GLY A 317 -22.44 14.75 -23.79
C GLY A 317 -22.38 13.22 -23.76
N ASP A 318 -22.37 12.62 -24.92
CA ASP A 318 -22.74 11.24 -25.17
C ASP A 318 -21.56 10.27 -25.00
N TRP A 319 -21.23 9.95 -23.76
CA TRP A 319 -20.34 8.85 -23.41
C TRP A 319 -20.92 8.05 -22.25
N GLU A 320 -20.72 6.75 -22.27
CA GLU A 320 -21.46 5.80 -21.44
C GLU A 320 -21.41 6.12 -19.94
N ARG A 321 -20.23 6.48 -19.40
CA ARG A 321 -20.07 6.76 -17.98
C ARG A 321 -20.39 8.20 -17.58
N TYR A 322 -20.92 9.05 -18.48
CA TYR A 322 -21.27 10.42 -18.11
C TYR A 322 -22.33 10.49 -17.00
N GLN A 323 -23.31 9.57 -17.02
CA GLN A 323 -24.30 9.49 -15.93
C GLN A 323 -23.65 9.06 -14.60
N HIS A 324 -22.68 8.15 -14.64
CA HIS A 324 -21.89 7.77 -13.45
C HIS A 324 -21.08 8.96 -12.93
N TYR A 325 -20.51 9.76 -13.83
CA TYR A 325 -19.80 10.98 -13.47
C TYR A 325 -20.72 11.98 -12.72
N LEU A 326 -21.91 12.23 -13.23
CA LEU A 326 -22.87 13.16 -12.60
C LEU A 326 -23.27 12.68 -11.19
N GLU A 327 -23.52 11.39 -11.00
CA GLU A 327 -23.84 10.81 -9.69
C GLU A 327 -22.66 10.97 -8.71
N PHE A 328 -21.44 10.68 -9.16
CA PHE A 328 -20.24 10.80 -8.32
C PHE A 328 -19.88 12.26 -8.05
N LEU A 329 -20.21 13.17 -8.95
CA LEU A 329 -20.05 14.62 -8.76
C LEU A 329 -20.95 15.12 -7.63
N ASP A 330 -22.22 14.71 -7.61
CA ASP A 330 -23.15 15.06 -6.54
C ASP A 330 -22.67 14.50 -5.18
N ASP A 331 -22.12 13.26 -5.14
CA ASP A 331 -21.48 12.68 -3.95
C ASP A 331 -20.26 13.50 -3.49
N ALA A 332 -19.39 13.91 -4.42
CA ALA A 332 -18.20 14.69 -4.11
C ALA A 332 -18.54 16.09 -3.57
N ILE A 333 -19.53 16.76 -4.16
CA ILE A 333 -20.04 18.06 -3.69
C ILE A 333 -20.63 17.93 -2.27
N ALA A 334 -21.42 16.88 -2.02
CA ALA A 334 -21.99 16.62 -0.70
C ALA A 334 -20.90 16.37 0.34
N HIS A 335 -19.88 15.57 -0.02
CA HIS A 335 -18.72 15.29 0.85
C HIS A 335 -17.93 16.56 1.16
N GLN A 336 -17.60 17.38 0.17
CA GLN A 336 -16.90 18.64 0.35
C GLN A 336 -17.69 19.62 1.23
N THR A 337 -18.99 19.70 1.00
CA THR A 337 -19.87 20.53 1.83
C THR A 337 -19.86 20.09 3.29
N HIS A 338 -19.89 18.78 3.54
CA HIS A 338 -19.80 18.21 4.88
C HIS A 338 -18.45 18.50 5.55
N LEU A 339 -17.34 18.39 4.82
CA LEU A 339 -16.00 18.74 5.32
C LEU A 339 -15.91 20.23 5.68
N ASN A 340 -16.46 21.11 4.85
CA ASN A 340 -16.49 22.55 5.10
C ASN A 340 -17.36 22.92 6.31
N GLN A 341 -18.35 22.11 6.64
CA GLN A 341 -19.21 22.28 7.83
C GLN A 341 -18.59 21.68 9.10
N GLN A 342 -17.64 20.75 8.99
CA GLN A 342 -16.90 20.28 10.15
C GLN A 342 -16.04 21.43 10.67
N ALA A 343 -16.23 21.79 11.95
CA ALA A 343 -15.39 22.80 12.59
C ALA A 343 -13.93 22.36 12.50
N ASP A 344 -13.12 23.17 11.84
CA ASP A 344 -11.68 22.97 11.73
C ASP A 344 -11.10 22.75 13.15
N PRO A 345 -10.47 21.60 13.45
CA PRO A 345 -9.89 21.35 14.77
C PRO A 345 -8.76 22.32 15.12
N GLU A 346 -8.12 22.96 14.13
CA GLU A 346 -7.11 24.00 14.29
C GLU A 346 -7.73 25.41 14.38
N SER A 347 -9.00 25.57 14.08
CA SER A 347 -9.70 26.84 14.19
C SER A 347 -9.72 27.30 15.66
N SER A 348 -9.22 28.49 15.90
CA SER A 348 -9.31 29.17 17.22
C SER A 348 -10.75 29.56 17.59
N LEU A 349 -11.73 29.29 16.73
CA LEU A 349 -13.13 29.65 16.87
C LEU A 349 -14.00 28.41 17.10
N LYS A 350 -14.97 28.51 18.01
CA LYS A 350 -15.98 27.50 18.29
C LYS A 350 -17.33 28.00 17.81
N LEU A 351 -18.02 27.20 16.99
CA LEU A 351 -19.40 27.49 16.58
C LEU A 351 -20.36 27.19 17.75
N ILE A 352 -21.10 28.19 18.19
CA ILE A 352 -22.14 28.04 19.21
C ILE A 352 -23.48 28.35 18.58
N SER A 353 -24.42 27.38 18.65
CA SER A 353 -25.81 27.59 18.28
C SER A 353 -26.57 28.26 19.45
N LYS A 354 -26.96 29.50 19.31
CA LYS A 354 -27.91 30.18 20.21
C LYS A 354 -29.32 29.92 19.71
N GLY A 355 -30.20 29.42 20.56
CA GLY A 355 -31.55 29.06 20.20
C GLY A 355 -32.24 30.10 19.29
N LYS A 356 -33.04 29.62 18.32
CA LYS A 356 -33.64 30.31 17.16
C LYS A 356 -32.82 30.27 15.85
N GLY A 357 -31.92 29.27 15.67
CA GLY A 357 -31.26 29.04 14.37
C GLY A 357 -30.14 30.02 14.02
N GLN A 358 -29.68 30.84 14.97
CA GLN A 358 -28.52 31.70 14.78
C GLN A 358 -27.28 31.02 15.29
N SER A 359 -26.27 30.87 14.41
CA SER A 359 -24.94 30.36 14.75
C SER A 359 -23.96 31.52 14.90
N GLN A 360 -23.19 31.55 15.96
CA GLN A 360 -22.15 32.56 16.24
C GLN A 360 -20.81 31.89 16.53
N TYR A 361 -19.72 32.45 15.99
CA TYR A 361 -18.39 31.99 16.27
C TYR A 361 -17.85 32.66 17.54
N GLU A 362 -17.39 31.84 18.49
CA GLU A 362 -16.70 32.30 19.69
C GLU A 362 -15.28 31.73 19.75
N PRO A 363 -14.28 32.44 20.32
CA PRO A 363 -12.92 31.92 20.48
C PRO A 363 -12.89 30.63 21.30
N LYS A 364 -12.19 29.60 20.82
CA LYS A 364 -11.87 28.41 21.59
C LYS A 364 -10.84 28.79 22.67
N LEU A 365 -11.27 28.85 23.92
CA LEU A 365 -10.33 28.93 25.05
C LEU A 365 -9.76 27.53 25.29
N GLU A 366 -8.43 27.36 25.24
CA GLU A 366 -7.76 26.12 25.63
C GLU A 366 -8.10 25.79 27.09
N SER A 367 -8.94 24.77 27.30
CA SER A 367 -9.52 24.46 28.61
C SER A 367 -8.49 24.05 29.68
N LYS A 368 -7.26 23.71 29.30
CA LYS A 368 -6.19 23.29 30.23
C LYS A 368 -5.29 24.42 30.71
N LYS A 369 -5.14 25.52 29.97
CA LYS A 369 -4.17 26.59 30.30
C LYS A 369 -4.74 27.64 31.24
N TYR A 370 -6.07 27.72 31.39
CA TYR A 370 -6.74 28.77 32.16
C TYR A 370 -7.72 28.24 33.22
N ARG A 371 -7.80 26.94 33.45
CA ARG A 371 -8.55 26.40 34.58
C ARG A 371 -7.73 26.68 35.85
N ARG A 372 -8.12 27.68 36.60
CA ARG A 372 -7.65 27.82 37.98
C ARG A 372 -7.95 26.54 38.71
N ILE A 373 -6.90 25.87 39.24
CA ILE A 373 -7.06 24.70 40.11
C ILE A 373 -8.05 25.08 41.20
N SER A 374 -9.09 24.28 41.38
CA SER A 374 -10.12 24.61 42.36
C SER A 374 -9.48 24.66 43.76
N ARG A 375 -9.93 25.56 44.61
CA ARG A 375 -9.44 25.65 46.02
C ARG A 375 -9.53 24.30 46.74
N LYS A 376 -10.51 23.46 46.37
CA LYS A 376 -10.71 22.10 46.89
C LYS A 376 -9.61 21.14 46.46
N THR A 377 -9.14 21.22 45.21
CA THR A 377 -8.00 20.41 44.70
C THR A 377 -6.69 20.84 45.31
N GLN A 378 -6.46 22.17 45.48
CA GLN A 378 -5.29 22.68 46.17
C GLN A 378 -5.22 22.28 47.64
N LEU A 379 -6.38 22.22 48.34
CA LEU A 379 -6.45 21.77 49.73
C LEU A 379 -6.20 20.24 49.83
N GLN A 380 -6.68 19.46 48.89
CA GLN A 380 -6.42 18.00 48.82
C GLN A 380 -4.92 17.73 48.55
N ASP A 381 -4.30 18.43 47.62
CA ASP A 381 -2.87 18.28 47.31
C ASP A 381 -2.01 18.67 48.51
N LEU A 382 -2.38 19.74 49.25
CA LEU A 382 -1.74 20.10 50.49
C LEU A 382 -1.92 19.07 51.60
N GLN A 383 -3.09 18.50 51.78
CA GLN A 383 -3.34 17.41 52.75
C GLN A 383 -2.54 16.16 52.44
N ASN A 384 -2.42 15.77 51.17
CA ASN A 384 -1.61 14.64 50.74
C ASN A 384 -0.11 14.89 51.02
N LEU A 385 0.40 16.12 50.77
CA LEU A 385 1.77 16.51 51.07
C LEU A 385 2.08 16.48 52.60
N TYR A 386 1.10 16.84 53.44
CA TYR A 386 1.26 16.75 54.89
C TYR A 386 1.26 15.29 55.38
N GLN A 387 0.42 14.39 54.81
CA GLN A 387 0.42 12.98 55.14
C GLN A 387 1.72 12.28 54.75
N ASP A 388 2.24 12.57 53.52
CA ASP A 388 3.52 12.01 53.06
C ASP A 388 4.72 12.49 53.95
N SER A 389 4.65 13.70 54.50
CA SER A 389 5.70 14.21 55.41
C SER A 389 5.63 13.64 56.83
N GLU A 390 4.45 13.17 57.32
CA GLU A 390 4.34 12.49 58.60
C GLU A 390 4.80 11.03 58.50
N GLU A 391 4.65 10.36 57.33
CA GLU A 391 5.16 9.00 57.12
C GLU A 391 6.68 8.93 56.93
N GLU A 392 7.36 10.00 56.48
CA GLU A 392 8.83 10.05 56.39
C GLU A 392 9.50 10.42 57.72
N GLY A 393 8.76 10.95 58.70
CA GLY A 393 9.30 11.34 60.01
C GLY A 393 9.37 10.23 61.02
N ASP A 394 8.78 9.06 60.76
CA ASP A 394 8.69 7.89 61.66
C ASP A 394 9.57 6.70 61.20
N ARG A 395 10.59 6.95 60.37
CA ARG A 395 11.60 5.96 60.01
C ARG A 395 12.99 6.31 60.51
#